data_1093ccea29d147b0251620b8c80e1f0a
#
_entry.id   1093ccea29d147b0251620b8c80e1f0a
#
_cell.length_a   1.000
_cell.length_b   1.000
_cell.length_c   1.000
_cell.angle_alpha   90.00
_cell.angle_beta   90.00
_cell.angle_gamma   90.00
#
_symmetry.space_group_name_H-M   'P 1'
#
loop_
_entity.id
_entity.type
_entity.pdbx_description
1 polymer ?
#
loop_
_entity_poly.entity_id
_entity_poly.type
_entity_poly.pdbx_seq_one_letter_code
_entity_poly.pdbx_strand_id
1 'polypeptide(L)'
;MTRLRVGFHLYQMSIRGTEVAVYDYANFNEILLHNKSIIFVPANYREHRHFATGLSFDQKIDQKFRTRFQVYEYTDIDHLDTLAEELCDVFYVLKSGEKDRVILTSVPCIVHCVFECTELNRHGAVYASISRSINKISAPIVPHICMKM
;
A
#
# COMPACT_ATOMS: atom_id res chain seq x y z
N MET A 1 11.33 -11.51 -19.33
CA MET A 1 10.17 -11.02 -18.56
C MET A 1 10.29 -9.51 -18.40
N THR A 2 9.24 -8.77 -18.67
CA THR A 2 9.23 -7.32 -18.47
C THR A 2 9.24 -7.03 -16.98
N ARG A 3 10.19 -6.21 -16.52
CA ARG A 3 10.31 -5.78 -15.13
C ARG A 3 9.18 -4.81 -14.81
N LEU A 4 8.27 -5.16 -13.90
CA LEU A 4 7.19 -4.28 -13.47
C LEU A 4 7.69 -3.22 -12.48
N ARG A 5 7.11 -2.03 -12.57
CA ARG A 5 7.27 -0.96 -11.59
C ARG A 5 6.06 -1.00 -10.66
N VAL A 6 6.28 -1.37 -9.40
CA VAL A 6 5.23 -1.53 -8.39
C VAL A 6 5.28 -0.38 -7.41
N GLY A 7 4.24 0.42 -7.37
CA GLY A 7 4.04 1.46 -6.35
C GLY A 7 3.53 0.84 -5.05
N PHE A 8 4.14 1.17 -3.92
CA PHE A 8 3.72 0.76 -2.59
C PHE A 8 3.33 1.99 -1.78
N HIS A 9 2.12 2.01 -1.26
CA HIS A 9 1.61 3.12 -0.47
C HIS A 9 1.83 2.92 1.03
N LEU A 10 2.26 4.00 1.69
CA LEU A 10 2.33 4.13 3.14
C LEU A 10 1.51 5.34 3.59
N TYR A 11 0.69 5.17 4.63
CA TYR A 11 -0.02 6.28 5.26
C TYR A 11 0.87 7.09 6.20
N GLN A 12 1.95 6.48 6.65
CA GLN A 12 2.89 7.01 7.65
C GLN A 12 4.24 6.28 7.57
N MET A 13 5.23 6.77 8.31
CA MET A 13 6.52 6.12 8.51
C MET A 13 6.71 5.82 10.00
N SER A 14 6.28 4.66 10.45
CA SER A 14 6.30 4.26 11.86
C SER A 14 6.77 2.82 12.07
N ILE A 15 6.88 2.40 13.33
CA ILE A 15 7.29 1.03 13.72
C ILE A 15 6.11 0.03 13.74
N ARG A 16 4.98 0.34 13.11
CA ARG A 16 3.81 -0.54 13.11
C ARG A 16 3.95 -1.69 12.14
N GLY A 17 3.15 -2.72 12.34
CA GLY A 17 3.17 -3.93 11.52
C GLY A 17 2.88 -3.68 10.03
N THR A 18 2.07 -2.69 9.69
CA THR A 18 1.76 -2.32 8.31
C THR A 18 2.98 -1.81 7.56
N GLU A 19 3.80 -0.96 8.18
CA GLU A 19 5.02 -0.44 7.57
C GLU A 19 6.10 -1.53 7.44
N VAL A 20 6.20 -2.41 8.43
CA VAL A 20 7.10 -3.58 8.36
C VAL A 20 6.68 -4.48 7.21
N ALA A 21 5.40 -4.80 7.09
CA ALA A 21 4.88 -5.63 5.99
C ALA A 21 5.13 -5.01 4.62
N VAL A 22 4.85 -3.70 4.45
CA VAL A 22 5.10 -3.01 3.18
C VAL A 22 6.59 -3.00 2.84
N TYR A 23 7.47 -2.78 3.83
CA TYR A 23 8.92 -2.85 3.60
C TYR A 23 9.34 -4.23 3.08
N ASP A 24 8.87 -5.30 3.71
CA ASP A 24 9.22 -6.67 3.34
C ASP A 24 8.64 -7.02 1.96
N TYR A 25 7.40 -6.66 1.67
CA TYR A 25 6.79 -6.88 0.35
C TYR A 25 7.54 -6.13 -0.75
N ALA A 26 7.88 -4.86 -0.54
CA ALA A 26 8.66 -4.09 -1.50
C ALA A 26 10.06 -4.68 -1.71
N ASN A 27 10.72 -5.12 -0.63
CA ASN A 27 12.04 -5.73 -0.69
C ASN A 27 12.02 -7.07 -1.43
N PHE A 28 11.08 -7.96 -1.12
CA PHE A 28 10.96 -9.26 -1.78
C PHE A 28 10.42 -9.16 -3.20
N ASN A 29 9.61 -8.16 -3.52
CA ASN A 29 9.25 -7.84 -4.90
C ASN A 29 10.47 -7.58 -5.78
N GLU A 30 11.51 -6.95 -5.24
CA GLU A 30 12.77 -6.75 -5.97
C GLU A 30 13.67 -7.99 -5.96
N ILE A 31 13.85 -8.64 -4.80
CA ILE A 31 14.79 -9.74 -4.65
C ILE A 31 14.29 -11.02 -5.34
N LEU A 32 13.00 -11.35 -5.19
CA LEU A 32 12.44 -12.61 -5.67
C LEU A 32 11.77 -12.49 -7.03
N LEU A 33 11.10 -11.36 -7.30
CA LEU A 33 10.34 -11.16 -8.52
C LEU A 33 11.06 -10.29 -9.55
N HIS A 34 12.22 -9.72 -9.17
CA HIS A 34 13.05 -8.86 -10.00
C HIS A 34 12.32 -7.62 -10.54
N ASN A 35 11.24 -7.20 -9.89
CA ASN A 35 10.51 -5.98 -10.19
C ASN A 35 11.22 -4.75 -9.60
N LYS A 36 10.70 -3.56 -9.86
CA LYS A 36 11.12 -2.31 -9.20
C LYS A 36 10.07 -1.89 -8.20
N SER A 37 10.47 -1.55 -6.99
CA SER A 37 9.59 -1.03 -5.93
C SER A 37 9.78 0.48 -5.75
N ILE A 38 8.66 1.19 -5.66
CA ILE A 38 8.62 2.65 -5.47
C ILE A 38 7.66 2.93 -4.31
N ILE A 39 8.08 3.73 -3.36
CA ILE A 39 7.29 4.03 -2.16
C ILE A 39 6.62 5.39 -2.30
N PHE A 40 5.34 5.48 -1.92
CA PHE A 40 4.57 6.72 -1.90
C PHE A 40 4.04 7.00 -0.50
N VAL A 41 4.21 8.24 -0.03
CA VAL A 41 3.80 8.66 1.30
C VAL A 41 3.25 10.10 1.25
N PRO A 42 2.22 10.46 2.05
CA PRO A 42 1.71 11.84 2.07
C PRO A 42 2.79 12.82 2.56
N ALA A 43 2.91 13.99 1.94
CA ALA A 43 3.95 14.98 2.26
C ALA A 43 3.95 15.44 3.73
N ASN A 44 2.79 15.40 4.39
CA ASN A 44 2.63 15.78 5.80
C ASN A 44 2.90 14.64 6.80
N TYR A 45 3.41 13.48 6.36
CA TYR A 45 3.60 12.31 7.22
C TYR A 45 4.53 12.57 8.42
N ARG A 46 5.45 13.53 8.33
CA ARG A 46 6.36 13.90 9.43
C ARG A 46 5.66 14.69 10.55
N GLU A 47 4.49 15.26 10.26
CA GLU A 47 3.68 16.03 11.22
C GLU A 47 2.79 15.13 12.07
N HIS A 48 2.70 13.83 11.73
CA HIS A 48 1.90 12.84 12.41
C HIS A 48 2.47 12.51 13.79
N ARG A 49 2.15 13.34 14.78
CA ARG A 49 2.52 13.15 16.19
C ARG A 49 1.33 12.92 17.12
N HIS A 50 0.13 12.69 16.56
CA HIS A 50 -1.08 12.66 17.34
C HIS A 50 -1.58 11.25 17.65
N PHE A 51 -1.64 10.94 18.95
CA PHE A 51 -2.31 9.74 19.47
C PHE A 51 -3.77 9.61 19.01
N ALA A 52 -4.47 10.73 18.79
CA ALA A 52 -5.87 10.75 18.40
C ALA A 52 -6.15 10.22 16.99
N THR A 53 -5.24 10.39 16.04
CA THR A 53 -5.40 9.89 14.65
C THR A 53 -4.81 8.49 14.45
N GLY A 54 -4.13 7.95 15.46
CA GLY A 54 -3.40 6.70 15.33
C GLY A 54 -2.21 6.74 14.37
N LEU A 55 -1.90 7.87 13.75
CA LEU A 55 -0.75 8.05 12.89
C LEU A 55 0.48 8.49 13.69
N SER A 56 1.65 8.02 13.29
CA SER A 56 2.91 8.32 13.96
C SER A 56 4.07 8.38 12.97
N PHE A 57 5.15 9.04 13.39
CA PHE A 57 6.38 9.17 12.61
C PHE A 57 7.57 8.67 13.43
N ASP A 58 8.44 7.91 12.78
CA ASP A 58 9.73 7.47 13.31
C ASP A 58 10.83 7.75 12.28
N GLN A 59 11.80 8.57 12.66
CA GLN A 59 12.89 9.00 11.78
C GLN A 59 13.77 7.83 11.30
N LYS A 60 13.95 6.79 12.12
CA LYS A 60 14.76 5.61 11.73
C LYS A 60 14.06 4.79 10.66
N ILE A 61 12.74 4.71 10.73
CA ILE A 61 11.92 4.03 9.72
C ILE A 61 11.96 4.81 8.41
N ASP A 62 11.77 6.14 8.44
CA ASP A 62 11.90 7.00 7.25
C ASP A 62 13.27 6.81 6.59
N GLN A 63 14.34 6.88 7.37
CA GLN A 63 15.69 6.67 6.87
C GLN A 63 15.89 5.25 6.27
N LYS A 64 15.35 4.21 6.91
CA LYS A 64 15.39 2.83 6.43
C LYS A 64 14.76 2.70 5.05
N PHE A 65 13.57 3.27 4.84
CA PHE A 65 12.88 3.24 3.54
C PHE A 65 13.67 4.02 2.48
N ARG A 66 14.12 5.24 2.79
CA ARG A 66 14.84 6.11 1.84
C ARG A 66 16.22 5.58 1.45
N THR A 67 16.88 4.83 2.33
CA THR A 67 18.15 4.18 2.00
C THR A 67 17.96 3.03 1.02
N ARG A 68 16.81 2.36 1.07
CA ARG A 68 16.56 1.14 0.30
C ARG A 68 15.76 1.38 -0.98
N PHE A 69 14.82 2.32 -0.98
CA PHE A 69 13.87 2.57 -2.06
C PHE A 69 13.84 4.02 -2.51
N GLN A 70 13.34 4.24 -3.73
CA GLN A 70 12.88 5.57 -4.13
C GLN A 70 11.58 5.89 -3.41
N VAL A 71 11.55 7.03 -2.69
CA VAL A 71 10.38 7.47 -1.92
C VAL A 71 9.89 8.79 -2.49
N TYR A 72 8.62 8.82 -2.90
CA TYR A 72 7.94 10.00 -3.41
C TYR A 72 6.90 10.49 -2.41
N GLU A 73 6.89 11.79 -2.19
CA GLU A 73 5.91 12.47 -1.34
C GLU A 73 4.83 13.08 -2.22
N TYR A 74 3.56 12.91 -1.85
CA TYR A 74 2.43 13.48 -2.57
C TYR A 74 1.61 14.41 -1.67
N THR A 75 1.01 15.45 -2.25
CA THR A 75 0.24 16.47 -1.52
C THR A 75 -1.24 16.10 -1.37
N ASP A 76 -1.81 15.50 -2.40
CA ASP A 76 -3.21 15.11 -2.49
C ASP A 76 -3.38 13.90 -3.43
N ILE A 77 -4.61 13.40 -3.57
CA ILE A 77 -4.88 12.18 -4.35
C ILE A 77 -4.64 12.39 -5.84
N ASP A 78 -4.94 13.55 -6.38
CA ASP A 78 -4.73 13.82 -7.80
C ASP A 78 -3.24 13.84 -8.14
N HIS A 79 -2.42 14.40 -7.24
CA HIS A 79 -0.96 14.33 -7.34
C HIS A 79 -0.44 12.89 -7.21
N LEU A 80 -0.99 12.09 -6.30
CA LEU A 80 -0.63 10.68 -6.18
C LEU A 80 -0.98 9.90 -7.45
N ASP A 81 -2.17 10.11 -8.00
CA ASP A 81 -2.63 9.41 -9.22
C ASP A 81 -1.74 9.77 -10.42
N THR A 82 -1.36 11.05 -10.56
CA THR A 82 -0.42 11.52 -11.58
C THR A 82 0.96 10.87 -11.44
N LEU A 83 1.51 10.85 -10.22
CA LEU A 83 2.80 10.20 -9.96
C LEU A 83 2.75 8.69 -10.22
N ALA A 84 1.65 8.04 -9.87
CA ALA A 84 1.47 6.61 -10.11
C ALA A 84 1.39 6.29 -11.60
N GLU A 85 0.68 7.09 -12.40
CA GLU A 85 0.60 6.94 -13.85
C GLU A 85 1.99 7.03 -14.51
N GLU A 86 2.80 7.99 -14.07
CA GLU A 86 4.14 8.20 -14.63
C GLU A 86 5.13 7.11 -14.21
N LEU A 87 5.09 6.67 -12.95
CA LEU A 87 6.14 5.89 -12.32
C LEU A 87 5.83 4.40 -12.17
N CYS A 88 4.57 3.98 -12.24
CA CYS A 88 4.14 2.63 -11.90
C CYS A 88 3.36 1.96 -13.01
N ASP A 89 3.44 0.63 -13.06
CA ASP A 89 2.60 -0.23 -13.90
C ASP A 89 1.44 -0.83 -13.08
N VAL A 90 1.62 -0.91 -11.75
CA VAL A 90 0.62 -1.37 -10.78
C VAL A 90 0.87 -0.70 -9.43
N PHE A 91 -0.19 -0.49 -8.69
CA PHE A 91 -0.15 0.14 -7.36
C PHE A 91 -0.65 -0.81 -6.28
N TYR A 92 0.08 -0.91 -5.18
CA TYR A 92 -0.25 -1.76 -4.05
C TYR A 92 -0.51 -0.93 -2.81
N VAL A 93 -1.63 -1.17 -2.15
CA VAL A 93 -1.99 -0.50 -0.90
C VAL A 93 -2.48 -1.50 0.14
N LEU A 94 -1.89 -1.43 1.34
CA LEU A 94 -2.29 -2.21 2.50
C LEU A 94 -3.26 -1.36 3.34
N LYS A 95 -4.51 -1.83 3.47
CA LYS A 95 -5.61 -1.09 4.13
C LYS A 95 -6.33 -1.93 5.17
N SER A 96 -7.20 -1.26 5.93
CA SER A 96 -8.14 -1.95 6.82
C SER A 96 -9.11 -2.88 6.08
N GLY A 97 -9.51 -2.54 4.87
CA GLY A 97 -10.55 -3.19 4.09
C GLY A 97 -11.68 -2.22 3.72
N GLU A 98 -11.76 -1.09 4.40
CA GLU A 98 -12.72 -0.03 4.08
C GLU A 98 -12.22 0.89 2.97
N LYS A 99 -13.18 1.47 2.26
CA LYS A 99 -12.91 2.49 1.27
C LYS A 99 -12.48 3.78 1.96
N ASP A 100 -11.32 4.28 1.59
CA ASP A 100 -10.79 5.56 2.00
C ASP A 100 -10.53 6.47 0.79
N ARG A 101 -9.75 7.54 0.98
CA ARG A 101 -9.43 8.49 -0.08
C ARG A 101 -8.32 8.02 -1.03
N VAL A 102 -7.56 6.98 -0.66
CA VAL A 102 -6.47 6.45 -1.49
C VAL A 102 -7.07 5.51 -2.54
N ILE A 103 -7.60 6.08 -3.60
CA ILE A 103 -8.21 5.40 -4.73
C ILE A 103 -7.58 5.96 -5.99
N LEU A 104 -6.86 5.11 -6.73
CA LEU A 104 -6.23 5.48 -7.99
C LEU A 104 -7.10 5.05 -9.17
N THR A 105 -7.07 5.83 -10.22
CA THR A 105 -7.80 5.58 -11.47
C THR A 105 -6.88 5.38 -12.67
N SER A 106 -5.65 5.87 -12.59
CA SER A 106 -4.66 5.85 -13.65
C SER A 106 -3.98 4.49 -13.83
N VAL A 107 -3.80 3.74 -12.73
CA VAL A 107 -3.13 2.43 -12.73
C VAL A 107 -3.93 1.37 -11.98
N PRO A 108 -3.81 0.08 -12.34
CA PRO A 108 -4.45 -0.99 -11.61
C PRO A 108 -3.99 -1.00 -10.14
N CYS A 109 -4.96 -0.97 -9.21
CA CYS A 109 -4.68 -0.93 -7.78
C CYS A 109 -4.99 -2.28 -7.11
N ILE A 110 -4.01 -2.85 -6.42
CA ILE A 110 -4.14 -4.03 -5.57
C ILE A 110 -4.42 -3.55 -4.14
N VAL A 111 -5.59 -3.88 -3.61
CA VAL A 111 -5.95 -3.60 -2.22
C VAL A 111 -5.71 -4.84 -1.36
N HIS A 112 -4.76 -4.76 -0.44
CA HIS A 112 -4.50 -5.83 0.52
C HIS A 112 -5.23 -5.52 1.84
N CYS A 113 -6.28 -6.30 2.12
CA CYS A 113 -7.15 -6.08 3.26
C CYS A 113 -6.64 -6.75 4.53
N VAL A 114 -6.44 -5.96 5.58
CA VAL A 114 -6.11 -6.46 6.93
C VAL A 114 -7.35 -7.00 7.64
N PHE A 115 -8.52 -6.39 7.37
CA PHE A 115 -9.83 -6.81 7.84
C PHE A 115 -10.74 -7.13 6.66
N GLU A 116 -12.02 -7.41 6.92
CA GLU A 116 -13.00 -7.70 5.89
C GLU A 116 -13.22 -6.51 4.94
N CYS A 117 -13.45 -6.80 3.67
CA CYS A 117 -13.85 -5.83 2.66
C CYS A 117 -15.21 -6.22 2.11
N THR A 118 -16.15 -5.31 2.13
CA THR A 118 -17.51 -5.50 1.63
C THR A 118 -17.66 -4.91 0.22
N GLU A 119 -18.71 -5.28 -0.50
CA GLU A 119 -18.98 -4.75 -1.84
C GLU A 119 -19.19 -3.23 -1.82
N LEU A 120 -19.81 -2.70 -0.79
CA LEU A 120 -20.00 -1.25 -0.61
C LEU A 120 -18.70 -0.49 -0.49
N ASN A 121 -17.63 -1.17 -0.07
CA ASN A 121 -16.31 -0.60 0.11
C ASN A 121 -15.36 -0.91 -1.08
N ARG A 122 -15.87 -1.48 -2.17
CA ARG A 122 -15.06 -1.83 -3.33
C ARG A 122 -14.35 -0.61 -3.94
N HIS A 123 -13.02 -0.68 -4.05
CA HIS A 123 -12.18 0.45 -4.44
C HIS A 123 -10.82 0.06 -5.03
N GLY A 124 -10.70 -1.14 -5.56
CA GLY A 124 -9.50 -1.65 -6.20
C GLY A 124 -9.82 -2.59 -7.37
N ALA A 125 -8.84 -2.83 -8.21
CA ALA A 125 -8.93 -3.76 -9.32
C ALA A 125 -8.83 -5.22 -8.84
N VAL A 126 -7.95 -5.48 -7.88
CA VAL A 126 -7.71 -6.79 -7.26
C VAL A 126 -7.66 -6.64 -5.76
N TYR A 127 -8.13 -7.66 -5.05
CA TYR A 127 -8.12 -7.71 -3.60
C TYR A 127 -7.33 -8.91 -3.11
N ALA A 128 -6.47 -8.67 -2.11
CA ALA A 128 -5.78 -9.70 -1.36
C ALA A 128 -6.21 -9.66 0.10
N SER A 129 -6.14 -10.79 0.80
CA SER A 129 -6.43 -10.89 2.23
C SER A 129 -5.24 -11.47 2.97
N ILE A 130 -5.02 -11.00 4.20
CA ILE A 130 -3.93 -11.50 5.05
C ILE A 130 -4.18 -12.92 5.58
N SER A 131 -5.42 -13.41 5.53
CA SER A 131 -5.78 -14.74 6.04
C SER A 131 -6.95 -15.36 5.30
N ARG A 132 -7.06 -16.71 5.41
CA ARG A 132 -8.21 -17.45 4.89
C ARG A 132 -9.53 -17.08 5.57
N SER A 133 -9.50 -16.67 6.84
CA SER A 133 -10.68 -16.25 7.56
C SER A 133 -11.24 -14.96 6.97
N ILE A 134 -10.40 -13.95 6.77
CA ILE A 134 -10.78 -12.70 6.12
C ILE A 134 -11.26 -12.96 4.69
N ASN A 135 -10.56 -13.81 3.94
CA ASN A 135 -10.97 -14.17 2.59
C ASN A 135 -12.34 -14.81 2.52
N LYS A 136 -12.67 -15.72 3.46
CA LYS A 136 -14.00 -16.38 3.51
C LYS A 136 -15.14 -15.40 3.76
N ILE A 137 -14.91 -14.38 4.59
CA ILE A 137 -15.92 -13.37 4.91
C ILE A 137 -16.12 -12.43 3.70
N SER A 138 -15.06 -12.01 3.06
CA SER A 138 -15.09 -11.02 1.98
C SER A 138 -15.33 -11.62 0.59
N ALA A 139 -14.89 -12.85 0.32
CA ALA A 139 -14.91 -13.47 -1.01
C ALA A 139 -16.28 -13.57 -1.68
N PRO A 140 -17.40 -13.79 -0.98
CA PRO A 140 -18.72 -13.79 -1.61
C PRO A 140 -19.11 -12.43 -2.19
N ILE A 141 -18.55 -11.37 -1.65
CA ILE A 141 -18.89 -9.98 -1.98
C ILE A 141 -17.81 -9.36 -2.88
N VAL A 142 -16.56 -9.54 -2.50
CA VAL A 142 -15.39 -9.05 -3.24
C VAL A 142 -14.41 -10.20 -3.42
N PRO A 143 -14.20 -10.71 -4.65
CA PRO A 143 -13.25 -11.80 -4.90
C PRO A 143 -11.84 -11.40 -4.47
N HIS A 144 -11.24 -12.20 -3.62
CA HIS A 144 -9.90 -11.99 -3.09
C HIS A 144 -8.93 -13.09 -3.54
N ILE A 145 -7.69 -12.71 -3.73
CA ILE A 145 -6.56 -13.64 -3.80
C ILE A 145 -6.04 -13.81 -2.37
N CYS A 146 -6.16 -15.00 -1.81
CA CYS A 146 -5.56 -15.29 -0.50
C CYS A 146 -4.05 -15.44 -0.67
N MET A 147 -3.28 -14.57 -0.05
CA MET A 147 -1.84 -14.74 0.02
C MET A 147 -1.52 -15.93 0.93
N LYS A 148 -0.80 -16.92 0.40
CA LYS A 148 -0.21 -17.98 1.24
C LYS A 148 1.05 -17.39 1.86
N MET A 149 1.01 -17.21 3.17
CA MET A 149 2.23 -17.03 3.97
C MET A 149 2.97 -18.36 4.09
#